data_abd6caf8a3577bbc55ac2c4f44c4030b
#
_entry.id   abd6caf8a3577bbc55ac2c4f44c4030b
#
_cell.length_a   1.000
_cell.length_b   1.000
_cell.length_c   1.000
_cell.angle_alpha   90.00
_cell.angle_beta   90.00
_cell.angle_gamma   90.00
#
_symmetry.space_group_name_H-M   'P 1'
#
loop_
_entity.id
_entity.type
_entity.pdbx_description
1 polymer ?
#
loop_
_entity_poly.entity_id
_entity_poly.type
_entity_poly.pdbx_seq_one_letter_code
_entity_poly.pdbx_strand_id
1 'polypeptide(L)' 'MDTKELRGRKEALLREAEAICKAAEDGGRDFTAEERQKVEGLLKDAKDLKAQIERAEGDEALKAQILTL' A
#
# COMPACT_ATOMS: atom_id res chain seq x y z
N MET A 1 3.15 15.19 7.59
CA MET A 1 3.61 13.80 7.70
C MET A 1 4.48 13.44 6.52
N ASP A 2 5.55 12.71 6.75
CA ASP A 2 6.49 12.34 5.68
C ASP A 2 5.89 11.23 4.80
N THR A 3 5.60 11.56 3.55
CA THR A 3 5.05 10.59 2.60
C THR A 3 6.04 9.49 2.23
N LYS A 4 7.34 9.75 2.38
CA LYS A 4 8.38 8.75 2.11
C LYS A 4 8.22 7.54 3.02
N GLU A 5 7.98 7.75 4.30
CA GLU A 5 7.76 6.67 5.26
C GLU A 5 6.49 5.90 4.93
N LEU A 6 5.41 6.61 4.61
CA LEU A 6 4.14 5.99 4.23
C LEU A 6 4.28 5.15 2.95
N ARG A 7 5.02 5.65 1.96
CA ARG A 7 5.29 4.92 0.71
C ARG A 7 6.10 3.67 0.97
N GLY A 8 7.10 3.76 1.85
CA GLY A 8 7.91 2.61 2.23
C GLY A 8 7.07 1.51 2.88
N ARG A 9 6.17 1.88 3.77
CA ARG A 9 5.25 0.93 4.41
C ARG A 9 4.31 0.28 3.40
N LYS A 10 3.76 1.08 2.48
CA LYS A 10 2.89 0.57 1.42
C LYS A 10 3.63 -0.44 0.55
N GLU A 11 4.84 -0.12 0.11
CA GLU A 11 5.66 -1.01 -0.71
C GLU A 11 5.97 -2.31 0.01
N ALA A 12 6.29 -2.26 1.30
CA ALA A 12 6.57 -3.46 2.09
C ALA A 12 5.37 -4.41 2.13
N LEU A 13 4.17 -3.86 2.31
CA LEU A 13 2.94 -4.64 2.32
C LEU A 13 2.67 -5.28 0.95
N LEU A 14 2.87 -4.53 -0.12
CA LEU A 14 2.67 -5.03 -1.47
C LEU A 14 3.70 -6.11 -1.86
N ARG A 15 4.94 -5.97 -1.43
CA ARG A 15 5.97 -7.00 -1.65
C ARG A 15 5.62 -8.30 -0.94
N GLU A 16 5.09 -8.20 0.27
CA GLU A 16 4.64 -9.38 1.01
C GLU A 16 3.50 -10.07 0.28
N ALA A 17 2.53 -9.30 -0.22
CA ALA A 17 1.42 -9.84 -1.00
C ALA A 17 1.91 -10.48 -2.31
N GLU A 18 2.86 -9.85 -2.99
CA GLU A 18 3.47 -10.39 -4.22
C GLU A 18 4.18 -11.71 -3.97
N ALA A 19 4.88 -11.84 -2.84
CA ALA A 19 5.57 -13.07 -2.48
C ALA A 19 4.58 -14.23 -2.30
N ILE A 20 3.45 -13.96 -1.67
CA ILE A 20 2.39 -14.97 -1.50
C ILE A 20 1.80 -15.36 -2.86
N CYS A 21 1.55 -14.38 -3.72
CA CYS A 21 1.04 -14.59 -5.07
C CYS A 21 2.00 -15.46 -5.89
N LYS A 22 3.29 -15.12 -5.84
CA LYS A 22 4.31 -15.85 -6.58
C LYS A 22 4.43 -17.30 -6.13
N ALA A 23 4.37 -17.54 -4.82
CA ALA A 23 4.43 -18.90 -4.28
C ALA A 23 3.26 -19.75 -4.78
N ALA A 24 2.06 -19.18 -4.85
CA ALA A 24 0.89 -19.88 -5.37
C ALA A 24 1.03 -20.17 -6.88
N GLU A 25 1.49 -19.18 -7.65
CA GLU A 25 1.70 -19.34 -9.09
C GLU A 25 2.77 -20.38 -9.40
N ASP A 26 3.89 -20.36 -8.70
CA ASP A 26 4.98 -21.31 -8.88
C ASP A 26 4.54 -22.73 -8.54
N GLY A 27 3.63 -22.88 -7.59
CA GLY A 27 3.03 -24.17 -7.24
C GLY A 27 1.90 -24.59 -8.15
N GLY A 28 1.49 -23.75 -9.09
CA GLY A 28 0.37 -24.04 -10.00
C GLY A 28 -0.95 -24.22 -9.27
N ARG A 29 -1.16 -23.48 -8.18
CA ARG A 29 -2.33 -23.63 -7.32
C ARG A 29 -2.96 -22.27 -7.00
N ASP A 30 -4.21 -22.31 -6.56
CA ASP A 30 -4.89 -21.14 -6.03
C ASP A 30 -4.39 -20.82 -4.62
N PHE A 31 -4.76 -19.67 -4.10
CA PHE A 31 -4.48 -19.32 -2.71
C PHE A 31 -5.19 -20.30 -1.76
N THR A 32 -4.51 -20.67 -0.70
CA THR A 32 -5.17 -21.30 0.44
C THR A 32 -6.09 -20.27 1.11
N ALA A 33 -6.99 -20.72 1.98
CA ALA A 33 -7.86 -19.81 2.73
C ALA A 33 -7.04 -18.84 3.59
N GLU A 34 -5.97 -19.31 4.23
CA GLU A 34 -5.09 -18.48 5.04
C GLU A 34 -4.35 -17.45 4.20
N GLU A 35 -3.84 -17.85 3.03
CA GLU A 35 -3.16 -16.94 2.11
C GLU A 35 -4.10 -15.87 1.60
N ARG A 36 -5.34 -16.23 1.27
CA ARG A 36 -6.34 -15.28 0.81
C ARG A 36 -6.64 -14.23 1.86
N GLN A 37 -6.86 -14.64 3.10
CA GLN A 37 -7.11 -13.71 4.20
C GLN A 37 -5.93 -12.77 4.40
N LYS A 38 -4.71 -13.29 4.33
CA LYS A 38 -3.51 -12.48 4.51
C LYS A 38 -3.35 -11.47 3.38
N VAL A 39 -3.52 -11.88 2.14
CA VAL A 39 -3.45 -10.99 0.98
C VAL A 39 -4.52 -9.90 1.06
N GLU A 40 -5.75 -10.26 1.42
CA GLU A 40 -6.83 -9.28 1.58
C GLU A 40 -6.50 -8.24 2.65
N GLY A 41 -5.94 -8.68 3.78
CA GLY A 41 -5.51 -7.77 4.85
C GLY A 41 -4.37 -6.85 4.40
N LEU A 42 -3.37 -7.39 3.71
CA LEU A 42 -2.26 -6.61 3.18
C LEU A 42 -2.73 -5.56 2.17
N LEU A 43 -3.64 -5.93 1.28
CA LEU A 43 -4.21 -5.00 0.30
C LEU A 43 -5.03 -3.91 0.96
N LYS A 44 -5.82 -4.26 1.97
CA LYS A 44 -6.60 -3.27 2.72
C LYS A 44 -5.68 -2.24 3.36
N ASP A 45 -4.63 -2.69 4.04
CA ASP A 45 -3.69 -1.81 4.71
C ASP A 45 -2.92 -0.96 3.69
N ALA A 46 -2.55 -1.53 2.54
CA ALA A 46 -1.89 -0.79 1.47
C ALA A 46 -2.80 0.30 0.89
N LYS A 47 -4.09 0.02 0.72
CA LYS A 47 -5.08 1.00 0.26
C LYS A 47 -5.26 2.12 1.28
N ASP A 48 -5.28 1.79 2.57
CA ASP A 48 -5.37 2.79 3.64
C ASP A 48 -4.14 3.72 3.61
N LEU A 49 -2.94 3.16 3.42
CA LEU A 49 -1.73 3.94 3.29
C LEU A 49 -1.74 4.82 2.04
N LYS A 50 -2.25 4.30 0.93
CA LYS A 50 -2.41 5.08 -0.30
C LYS A 50 -3.29 6.30 -0.05
N ALA A 51 -4.40 6.13 0.65
CA ALA A 51 -5.30 7.23 0.99
C ALA A 51 -4.61 8.28 1.88
N GLN A 52 -3.79 7.83 2.84
CA GLN A 52 -3.03 8.74 3.69
C GLN A 52 -1.99 9.52 2.89
N ILE A 53 -1.31 8.87 1.95
CA ILE A 53 -0.33 9.49 1.06
C ILE A 53 -1.01 10.58 0.22
N GLU A 54 -2.13 10.26 -0.40
CA GLU A 54 -2.88 11.19 -1.25
C GLU A 54 -3.34 12.40 -0.45
N ARG A 55 -3.79 12.19 0.77
CA ARG A 55 -4.21 13.28 1.66
C ARG A 55 -3.04 14.18 2.03
N ALA A 56 -1.91 13.59 2.41
CA ALA A 56 -0.72 14.35 2.78
C ALA A 56 -0.18 15.16 1.59
N GLU A 57 -0.16 14.58 0.40
CA GLU A 57 0.26 15.29 -0.82
C GLU A 57 -0.71 16.40 -1.18
N GLY A 58 -2.01 16.17 -1.02
CA GLY A 58 -3.02 17.19 -1.23
C GLY A 58 -2.85 18.37 -0.28
N ASP A 59 -2.58 18.10 0.99
CA ASP A 59 -2.33 19.15 2.00
C ASP A 59 -1.09 19.97 1.65
N GLU A 60 -0.01 19.32 1.21
CA GLU A 60 1.20 20.00 0.79
C GLU A 60 0.95 20.92 -0.42
N ALA A 61 0.15 20.45 -1.37
CA ALA A 61 -0.23 21.26 -2.53
C ALA A 61 -1.05 22.48 -2.11
N LEU A 62 -1.97 22.32 -1.17
CA LEU A 62 -2.76 23.43 -0.64
C LEU A 62 -1.89 24.45 0.10
N LYS A 63 -0.96 23.97 0.91
CA LYS A 63 -0.01 24.85 1.61
C LYS A 63 0.83 25.66 0.61
N ALA A 64 1.30 25.02 -0.45
CA ALA A 64 2.07 25.68 -1.49
C ALA A 64 1.25 26.78 -2.18
N GLN A 65 -0.04 26.55 -2.46
CA GLN A 65 -0.93 27.55 -3.04
C GLN A 65 -1.09 28.76 -2.12
N ILE A 66 -1.26 28.53 -0.83
CA ILE A 66 -1.40 29.59 0.17
C ILE A 66 -0.14 30.46 0.19
N LEU A 67 1.04 29.84 0.14
CA LEU A 67 2.31 30.56 0.21
C LEU A 67 2.62 31.37 -1.06
N THR A 68 2.01 31.02 -2.20
CA THR A 68 2.25 31.72 -3.48
C THR A 68 1.22 32.80 -3.78
N LEU A 69 0.16 32.90 -3.01
CA LEU A 69 -0.86 33.94 -3.17
C LEU A 69 -0.57 35.11 -2.24
#